data_06fb0786a8eaf104086f221089b3ec93
#
_entry.id   06fb0786a8eaf104086f221089b3ec93
#
_cell.length_a   1.000
_cell.length_b   1.000
_cell.length_c   1.000
_cell.angle_alpha   90.00
_cell.angle_beta   90.00
_cell.angle_gamma   90.00
#
_symmetry.space_group_name_H-M   'P 1'
#
loop_
_entity.id
_entity.type
_entity.pdbx_description
1 polymer ?
#
loop_
_entity_poly.entity_id
_entity_poly.type
_entity_poly.pdbx_seq_one_letter_code
_entity_poly.pdbx_strand_id
1 'polypeptide(L)' 'MDTGFRNVIKPDGATHLEHQIGTMRFDLATGQMTQMIPSAGTMQSVIRPDGSCGLEQTVGNMRFNIDQGSYDLLL' A
#
# COMPACT_ATOMS: atom_id res chain seq x y z
N MET A 1 12.61 -1.93 -12.43
CA MET A 1 11.20 -2.34 -12.29
C MET A 1 11.03 -3.06 -10.98
N ASP A 2 10.16 -2.55 -10.14
CA ASP A 2 9.92 -3.15 -8.84
C ASP A 2 8.78 -4.14 -8.96
N THR A 3 9.12 -5.42 -8.85
CA THR A 3 8.16 -6.51 -8.85
C THR A 3 8.48 -7.38 -7.66
N GLY A 4 7.47 -7.66 -6.84
CA GLY A 4 7.71 -8.51 -5.70
C GLY A 4 6.47 -8.81 -4.92
N PHE A 5 6.59 -9.86 -4.12
CA PHE A 5 5.55 -10.26 -3.19
C PHE A 5 5.96 -9.85 -1.79
N ARG A 6 4.96 -9.46 -0.99
CA ARG A 6 5.20 -9.01 0.37
C ARG A 6 4.01 -9.35 1.24
N ASN A 7 4.28 -9.83 2.46
CA ASN A 7 3.25 -9.95 3.47
C ASN A 7 3.09 -8.63 4.19
N VAL A 8 1.84 -8.23 4.43
CA VAL A 8 1.52 -6.97 5.08
C VAL A 8 0.54 -7.25 6.21
N ILE A 9 0.82 -6.73 7.40
CA ILE A 9 -0.12 -6.78 8.52
C ILE A 9 -0.96 -5.53 8.47
N LYS A 10 -2.26 -5.70 8.24
CA LYS A 10 -3.21 -4.60 8.14
C LYS A 10 -3.56 -4.03 9.51
N PRO A 11 -4.16 -2.83 9.57
CA PRO A 11 -4.51 -2.22 10.85
C PRO A 11 -5.45 -3.06 11.72
N ASP A 12 -6.25 -3.94 11.11
CA ASP A 12 -7.13 -4.85 11.85
C ASP A 12 -6.42 -6.11 12.35
N GLY A 13 -5.12 -6.23 12.11
CA GLY A 13 -4.31 -7.39 12.50
C GLY A 13 -4.27 -8.50 11.49
N ALA A 14 -5.02 -8.42 10.39
CA ALA A 14 -4.99 -9.45 9.35
C ALA A 14 -3.71 -9.35 8.51
N THR A 15 -3.20 -10.50 8.07
CA THR A 15 -2.05 -10.57 7.19
C THR A 15 -2.52 -10.78 5.76
N HIS A 16 -2.09 -9.91 4.85
CA HIS A 16 -2.42 -10.01 3.44
C HIS A 16 -1.13 -10.16 2.63
N LEU A 17 -1.21 -10.93 1.54
CA LEU A 17 -0.12 -11.01 0.58
C LEU A 17 -0.36 -9.98 -0.51
N GLU A 18 0.63 -9.14 -0.76
CA GLU A 18 0.57 -8.13 -1.81
C GLU A 18 1.59 -8.42 -2.89
N HIS A 19 1.22 -8.12 -4.12
CA HIS A 19 2.10 -8.20 -5.27
C HIS A 19 2.20 -6.83 -5.91
N GLN A 20 3.42 -6.28 -5.96
CA GLN A 20 3.66 -4.96 -6.55
C GLN A 20 4.31 -5.13 -7.91
N ILE A 21 3.72 -4.49 -8.92
CA ILE A 21 4.25 -4.45 -10.28
C ILE A 21 4.27 -2.99 -10.70
N GLY A 22 5.47 -2.39 -10.78
CA GLY A 22 5.59 -0.99 -11.15
C GLY A 22 4.86 -0.09 -10.15
N THR A 23 3.88 0.67 -10.63
CA THR A 23 3.07 1.56 -9.79
C THR A 23 1.74 0.92 -9.37
N MET A 24 1.56 -0.37 -9.61
CA MET A 24 0.34 -1.08 -9.25
C MET A 24 0.62 -2.04 -8.10
N ARG A 25 -0.33 -2.12 -7.17
CA ARG A 25 -0.21 -2.99 -6.01
C ARG A 25 -1.48 -3.82 -5.91
N PHE A 26 -1.32 -5.14 -6.00
CA PHE A 26 -2.43 -6.08 -5.94
C PHE A 26 -2.48 -6.71 -4.55
N ASP A 27 -3.65 -6.67 -3.93
CA ASP A 27 -3.91 -7.40 -2.70
C ASP A 27 -4.47 -8.76 -3.08
N LEU A 28 -3.66 -9.81 -2.95
CA LEU A 28 -4.06 -11.14 -3.39
C LEU A 28 -5.07 -11.79 -2.45
N ALA A 29 -5.18 -11.30 -1.21
CA ALA A 29 -6.15 -11.81 -0.27
C ALA A 29 -7.57 -11.35 -0.62
N THR A 30 -7.72 -10.16 -1.18
CA THR A 30 -9.03 -9.59 -1.53
C THR A 30 -9.27 -9.50 -3.02
N GLY A 31 -8.23 -9.65 -3.84
CA GLY A 31 -8.31 -9.46 -5.29
C GLY A 31 -8.39 -8.00 -5.73
N GLN A 32 -8.11 -7.07 -4.85
CA GLN A 32 -8.21 -5.64 -5.14
C GLN A 32 -6.88 -5.07 -5.59
N MET A 33 -6.94 -3.94 -6.29
CA MET A 33 -5.75 -3.26 -6.81
C MET A 33 -5.74 -1.82 -6.35
N THR A 34 -4.55 -1.35 -5.97
CA THR A 34 -4.30 0.05 -5.65
C THR A 34 -3.30 0.61 -6.67
N GLN A 35 -3.62 1.78 -7.24
CA GLN A 35 -2.71 2.48 -8.13
C GLN A 35 -1.91 3.47 -7.29
N MET A 36 -0.57 3.40 -7.39
CA MET A 36 0.32 4.31 -6.69
C MET A 36 0.76 5.41 -7.63
N ILE A 37 0.77 6.65 -7.14
CA ILE A 37 1.25 7.80 -7.88
C ILE A 37 2.45 8.32 -7.11
N PRO A 38 3.69 8.02 -7.57
CA PRO A 38 4.89 8.46 -6.84
C PRO A 38 4.96 9.97 -6.73
N SER A 39 5.42 10.44 -5.58
CA SER A 39 5.75 11.84 -5.38
C SER A 39 7.13 11.91 -4.72
N ALA A 40 7.55 13.09 -4.32
CA ALA A 40 8.90 13.29 -3.80
C ALA A 40 9.06 12.59 -2.44
N GLY A 41 10.24 11.99 -2.22
CA GLY A 41 10.60 11.38 -0.94
C GLY A 41 9.85 10.09 -0.66
N THR A 42 9.40 9.92 0.59
CA THR A 42 8.73 8.72 1.06
C THR A 42 7.21 8.80 0.94
N MET A 43 6.69 9.93 0.50
CA MET A 43 5.25 10.14 0.38
C MET A 43 4.77 9.85 -1.02
N GLN A 44 3.57 9.30 -1.13
CA GLN A 44 2.95 9.03 -2.41
C GLN A 44 1.44 9.12 -2.29
N SER A 45 0.79 9.53 -3.38
CA SER A 45 -0.65 9.46 -3.51
C SER A 45 -1.04 8.09 -4.02
N VAL A 46 -2.22 7.62 -3.63
CA VAL A 46 -2.74 6.33 -4.11
C VAL A 46 -4.18 6.49 -4.55
N ILE A 47 -4.59 5.68 -5.51
CA ILE A 47 -5.99 5.53 -5.89
C ILE A 47 -6.41 4.14 -5.44
N ARG A 48 -7.32 4.09 -4.48
CA ARG A 48 -7.79 2.85 -3.87
C ARG A 48 -8.77 2.13 -4.78
N PRO A 49 -9.04 0.84 -4.50
CA PRO A 49 -9.98 0.06 -5.33
C PRO A 49 -11.37 0.65 -5.44
N ASP A 50 -11.82 1.42 -4.44
CA ASP A 50 -13.13 2.08 -4.46
C ASP A 50 -13.12 3.41 -5.23
N GLY A 51 -11.98 3.77 -5.82
CA GLY A 51 -11.82 5.01 -6.57
C GLY A 51 -11.42 6.22 -5.73
N SER A 52 -11.33 6.10 -4.42
CA SER A 52 -10.92 7.22 -3.57
C SER A 52 -9.41 7.43 -3.66
N CYS A 53 -9.01 8.68 -3.43
CA CYS A 53 -7.60 9.05 -3.36
C CYS A 53 -7.15 9.07 -1.91
N GLY A 54 -5.92 8.63 -1.68
CA GLY A 54 -5.33 8.67 -0.36
C GLY A 54 -3.89 9.15 -0.42
N LEU A 55 -3.32 9.37 0.75
CA LEU A 55 -1.92 9.76 0.89
C LEU A 55 -1.24 8.76 1.81
N GLU A 56 -0.11 8.23 1.36
CA GLU A 56 0.68 7.26 2.12
C GLU A 56 2.09 7.76 2.32
N GLN A 57 2.67 7.41 3.44
CA GLN A 57 4.09 7.64 3.72
C GLN A 57 4.70 6.34 4.22
N THR A 58 5.79 5.91 3.58
CA THR A 58 6.51 4.70 3.97
C THR A 58 7.79 5.10 4.69
N VAL A 59 7.96 4.60 5.91
CA VAL A 59 9.15 4.81 6.71
C VAL A 59 9.61 3.43 7.20
N GLY A 60 10.77 2.99 6.69
CA GLY A 60 11.27 1.66 7.01
C GLY A 60 10.31 0.58 6.54
N ASN A 61 9.84 -0.25 7.47
CA ASN A 61 8.87 -1.31 7.18
C ASN A 61 7.44 -0.93 7.57
N MET A 62 7.15 0.36 7.77
CA MET A 62 5.83 0.84 8.12
C MET A 62 5.30 1.73 7.01
N ARG A 63 4.04 1.54 6.68
CA ARG A 63 3.34 2.33 5.67
C ARG A 63 2.15 3.03 6.34
N PHE A 64 2.24 4.34 6.46
CA PHE A 64 1.22 5.14 7.11
C PHE A 64 0.19 5.60 6.08
N ASN A 65 -1.09 5.36 6.37
CA ASN A 65 -2.20 5.91 5.60
C ASN A 65 -2.59 7.23 6.28
N ILE A 66 -2.03 8.33 5.81
CA ILE A 66 -2.10 9.62 6.50
C ILE A 66 -3.54 10.13 6.54
N ASP A 67 -4.27 9.94 5.46
CA ASP A 67 -5.66 10.40 5.37
C ASP A 67 -6.61 9.60 6.25
N GLN A 68 -6.25 8.37 6.62
CA GLN A 68 -7.07 7.50 7.47
C GLN A 68 -6.57 7.41 8.91
N GLY A 69 -5.33 7.86 9.16
CA GLY A 69 -4.74 7.77 10.48
C GLY A 69 -4.36 6.36 10.91
N SER A 70 -4.18 5.44 9.98
CA SER A 70 -3.81 4.06 10.26
C SER A 70 -2.48 3.71 9.59
N TYR A 71 -1.94 2.54 9.91
CA TYR A 71 -0.70 2.09 9.28
C TYR A 71 -0.72 0.59 9.02
N ASP A 72 0.08 0.19 8.04
CA ASP A 72 0.34 -1.21 7.72
C ASP A 72 1.79 -1.53 8.10
N LEU A 73 2.02 -2.77 8.53
CA LEU A 73 3.37 -3.25 8.80
C LEU A 73 3.82 -4.12 7.63
N LEU A 74 4.92 -3.76 7.00
CA LEU A 74 5.45 -4.45 5.84
C LEU A 74 6.48 -5.48 6.30
N LEU A 75 6.33 -6.72 5.88
CA LEU A 75 7.23 -7.81 6.27
C LEU A 75 8.22 -8.20 5.19
#